data_b85d0c3381e750319e57d6c145d6b859
#
_entry.id   b85d0c3381e750319e57d6c145d6b859
#
_cell.length_a   1.000
_cell.length_b   1.000
_cell.length_c   1.000
_cell.angle_alpha   90.00
_cell.angle_beta   90.00
_cell.angle_gamma   90.00
#
_symmetry.space_group_name_H-M   'P 1'
#
loop_
_entity.id
_entity.type
_entity.pdbx_description
1 polymer ?
#
loop_
_entity_poly.entity_id
_entity_poly.type
_entity_poly.pdbx_seq_one_letter_code
_entity_poly.pdbx_strand_id
1 'polypeptide(L)'
;MKLTLQIDKLRMLAPFRISGYVFEHAPVLRVELEDQGHRGRGEASGVYYLDDAPEQMLATLEGLRSQIEAGVTRADLQQLLPRGGARNALDCALWDLEASRAGKPAWALAGLPQVRPLLTTWTLGADDPATMQSIAINRYAPAKALKLKLSGELDIDSERVRVVRQARPDVWIGVDANQGYTIDVLDALIPVLMDNDVSLLEQPLRRGREADLKGFARPLPFAADESVQDVSEIGALEGLFDVINIKLDKSGGLTEGLAMVDKARTLGMQVMVGNMMGSSWAMAPAFIVGQHCDVVDLDGPLVLAEDRVPGVRYDDGLVHCDDSVWGTGVQA
;
A
#
# COMPACT_ATOMS: atom_id res chain seq x y z
N MET A 1 9.99 -20.71 -18.89
CA MET A 1 9.15 -19.52 -19.15
C MET A 1 9.96 -18.39 -19.73
N LYS A 2 9.36 -17.36 -20.33
CA LYS A 2 10.06 -16.17 -20.87
C LYS A 2 9.79 -14.99 -19.93
N LEU A 3 10.86 -14.26 -19.56
CA LEU A 3 10.81 -13.09 -18.71
C LEU A 3 10.95 -11.80 -19.54
N THR A 4 10.04 -10.84 -19.35
CA THR A 4 10.15 -9.48 -19.90
C THR A 4 10.13 -8.48 -18.75
N LEU A 5 11.11 -7.57 -18.75
CA LEU A 5 11.26 -6.51 -17.74
C LEU A 5 11.24 -5.16 -18.42
N GLN A 6 10.49 -4.21 -17.86
CA GLN A 6 10.42 -2.85 -18.37
C GLN A 6 10.17 -1.85 -17.25
N ILE A 7 10.83 -0.70 -17.30
CA ILE A 7 10.51 0.43 -16.44
C ILE A 7 9.53 1.34 -17.18
N ASP A 8 8.35 1.52 -16.59
CA ASP A 8 7.34 2.46 -17.06
C ASP A 8 7.37 3.71 -16.16
N LYS A 9 7.16 4.89 -16.74
CA LYS A 9 7.03 6.15 -16.00
C LYS A 9 5.56 6.58 -16.00
N LEU A 10 4.86 6.28 -14.93
CA LEU A 10 3.46 6.68 -14.79
C LEU A 10 3.39 8.18 -14.56
N ARG A 11 2.63 8.88 -15.40
CA ARG A 11 2.44 10.33 -15.28
C ARG A 11 1.42 10.64 -14.20
N MET A 12 1.74 11.57 -13.31
CA MET A 12 0.84 12.02 -12.26
C MET A 12 -0.07 13.17 -12.74
N LEU A 13 -1.26 13.28 -12.15
CA LEU A 13 -2.21 14.39 -12.40
C LEU A 13 -1.66 15.73 -11.90
N ALA A 14 -0.96 15.71 -10.79
CA ALA A 14 -0.29 16.85 -10.16
C ALA A 14 0.88 16.34 -9.32
N PRO A 15 1.87 17.19 -8.98
CA PRO A 15 2.92 16.81 -8.03
C PRO A 15 2.32 16.34 -6.69
N PHE A 16 2.72 15.16 -6.22
CA PHE A 16 2.26 14.62 -4.96
C PHE A 16 3.30 14.86 -3.87
N ARG A 17 2.87 15.44 -2.74
CA ARG A 17 3.73 15.86 -1.63
C ARG A 17 3.50 14.98 -0.40
N ILE A 18 4.61 14.50 0.16
CA ILE A 18 4.67 13.86 1.48
C ILE A 18 5.83 14.47 2.26
N SER A 19 5.96 14.15 3.54
CA SER A 19 7.07 14.65 4.36
C SER A 19 8.43 14.40 3.68
N GLY A 20 9.13 15.49 3.32
CA GLY A 20 10.46 15.44 2.71
C GLY A 20 10.56 15.09 1.21
N TYR A 21 9.43 14.78 0.52
CA TYR A 21 9.45 14.33 -0.87
C TYR A 21 8.38 15.00 -1.74
N VAL A 22 8.70 15.21 -3.04
CA VAL A 22 7.77 15.66 -4.08
C VAL A 22 7.94 14.74 -5.28
N PHE A 23 6.85 14.10 -5.71
CA PHE A 23 6.83 13.18 -6.85
C PHE A 23 6.07 13.81 -8.02
N GLU A 24 6.73 13.93 -9.17
CA GLU A 24 6.13 14.38 -10.44
C GLU A 24 5.73 13.20 -11.34
N HIS A 25 6.39 12.08 -11.16
CA HIS A 25 6.15 10.82 -11.86
C HIS A 25 6.26 9.66 -10.88
N ALA A 26 5.59 8.55 -11.17
CA ALA A 26 5.73 7.29 -10.46
C ALA A 26 6.41 6.27 -11.39
N PRO A 27 7.76 6.11 -11.33
CA PRO A 27 8.41 5.05 -12.05
C PRO A 27 8.09 3.70 -11.41
N VAL A 28 7.83 2.68 -12.26
CA VAL A 28 7.50 1.34 -11.81
C VAL A 28 8.25 0.31 -12.65
N LEU A 29 8.67 -0.79 -12.02
CA LEU A 29 9.12 -1.98 -12.73
C LEU A 29 7.90 -2.81 -13.10
N ARG A 30 7.74 -3.09 -14.40
CA ARG A 30 6.79 -4.05 -14.95
C ARG A 30 7.49 -5.37 -15.24
N VAL A 31 6.93 -6.45 -14.72
CA VAL A 31 7.36 -7.82 -14.95
C VAL A 31 6.28 -8.57 -15.71
N GLU A 32 6.66 -9.23 -16.80
CA GLU A 32 5.79 -10.14 -17.53
C GLU A 32 6.44 -11.51 -17.68
N LEU A 33 5.68 -12.54 -17.40
CA LEU A 33 6.03 -13.94 -17.58
C LEU A 33 5.15 -14.55 -18.65
N GLU A 34 5.74 -15.28 -19.60
CA GLU A 34 5.01 -16.06 -20.60
C GLU A 34 5.47 -17.52 -20.53
N ASP A 35 4.52 -18.44 -20.46
CA ASP A 35 4.80 -19.87 -20.45
C ASP A 35 3.66 -20.69 -21.05
N GLN A 36 3.95 -21.45 -22.10
CA GLN A 36 3.00 -22.34 -22.77
C GLN A 36 1.67 -21.66 -23.17
N GLY A 37 1.71 -20.39 -23.58
CA GLY A 37 0.54 -19.61 -23.96
C GLY A 37 -0.18 -18.94 -22.80
N HIS A 38 0.29 -19.11 -21.57
CA HIS A 38 -0.19 -18.40 -20.38
C HIS A 38 0.68 -17.19 -20.10
N ARG A 39 0.10 -16.15 -19.52
CA ARG A 39 0.77 -14.89 -19.19
C ARG A 39 0.54 -14.53 -17.73
N GLY A 40 1.57 -13.99 -17.10
CA GLY A 40 1.49 -13.39 -15.77
C GLY A 40 2.14 -12.00 -15.75
N ARG A 41 1.56 -11.06 -15.01
CA ARG A 41 1.96 -9.66 -14.94
C ARG A 41 2.15 -9.24 -13.50
N GLY A 42 3.16 -8.44 -13.24
CA GLY A 42 3.38 -7.82 -11.94
C GLY A 42 3.96 -6.42 -12.10
N GLU A 43 3.75 -5.59 -11.11
CA GLU A 43 4.22 -4.21 -11.09
C GLU A 43 4.67 -3.85 -9.67
N ALA A 44 5.79 -3.12 -9.55
CA ALA A 44 6.25 -2.56 -8.29
C ALA A 44 6.90 -1.20 -8.53
N SER A 45 6.65 -0.25 -7.63
CA SER A 45 7.36 1.04 -7.59
C SER A 45 8.60 0.98 -6.68
N GLY A 46 8.66 -0.04 -5.83
CA GLY A 46 9.64 -0.12 -4.76
C GLY A 46 9.39 0.88 -3.64
N VAL A 47 10.35 0.99 -2.75
CA VAL A 47 10.23 1.81 -1.54
C VAL A 47 11.34 2.84 -1.51
N TYR A 48 11.00 4.09 -1.83
CA TYR A 48 11.96 5.19 -2.02
C TYR A 48 12.88 5.45 -0.82
N TYR A 49 12.42 5.21 0.41
CA TYR A 49 13.23 5.39 1.62
C TYR A 49 14.10 4.16 1.97
N LEU A 50 14.06 3.10 1.14
CA LEU A 50 14.88 1.87 1.29
C LEU A 50 15.85 1.68 0.11
N ASP A 51 16.05 2.71 -0.72
CA ASP A 51 16.87 2.64 -1.95
C ASP A 51 16.42 1.53 -2.92
N ASP A 52 15.14 1.18 -2.88
CA ASP A 52 14.53 0.14 -3.70
C ASP A 52 13.86 0.76 -4.93
N ALA A 53 14.67 1.29 -5.85
CA ALA A 53 14.19 1.93 -7.07
C ALA A 53 14.02 0.92 -8.23
N PRO A 54 13.16 1.22 -9.24
CA PRO A 54 12.91 0.35 -10.38
C PRO A 54 14.16 -0.10 -11.13
N GLU A 55 15.20 0.73 -11.19
CA GLU A 55 16.48 0.41 -11.83
C GLU A 55 17.23 -0.69 -11.08
N GLN A 56 17.27 -0.64 -9.74
CA GLN A 56 17.88 -1.68 -8.91
C GLN A 56 17.08 -2.98 -8.99
N MET A 57 15.74 -2.89 -8.93
CA MET A 57 14.85 -4.04 -9.10
C MET A 57 15.07 -4.74 -10.46
N LEU A 58 15.14 -3.96 -11.53
CA LEU A 58 15.41 -4.47 -12.88
C LEU A 58 16.76 -5.18 -12.94
N ALA A 59 17.83 -4.56 -12.44
CA ALA A 59 19.16 -5.15 -12.42
C ALA A 59 19.19 -6.46 -11.60
N THR A 60 18.48 -6.50 -10.48
CA THR A 60 18.35 -7.70 -9.65
C THR A 60 17.69 -8.85 -10.40
N LEU A 61 16.55 -8.59 -11.05
CA LEU A 61 15.84 -9.63 -11.81
C LEU A 61 16.59 -10.06 -13.08
N GLU A 62 17.29 -9.13 -13.76
CA GLU A 62 18.17 -9.49 -14.90
C GLU A 62 19.30 -10.43 -14.44
N GLY A 63 19.90 -10.20 -13.29
CA GLY A 63 20.92 -11.09 -12.72
C GLY A 63 20.42 -12.51 -12.43
N LEU A 64 19.11 -12.67 -12.24
CA LEU A 64 18.44 -13.95 -11.96
C LEU A 64 17.68 -14.52 -13.16
N ARG A 65 17.75 -13.86 -14.33
CA ARG A 65 16.97 -14.22 -15.52
C ARG A 65 16.98 -15.71 -15.82
N SER A 66 18.16 -16.32 -15.89
CA SER A 66 18.29 -17.74 -16.23
C SER A 66 17.58 -18.67 -15.23
N GLN A 67 17.60 -18.31 -13.94
CA GLN A 67 16.91 -19.08 -12.89
C GLN A 67 15.40 -18.91 -12.99
N ILE A 68 14.94 -17.67 -13.22
CA ILE A 68 13.52 -17.35 -13.40
C ILE A 68 12.97 -18.08 -14.64
N GLU A 69 13.66 -18.01 -15.78
CA GLU A 69 13.22 -18.64 -17.03
C GLU A 69 13.28 -20.18 -16.98
N ALA A 70 14.14 -20.76 -16.12
CA ALA A 70 14.15 -22.19 -15.85
C ALA A 70 12.89 -22.69 -15.10
N GLY A 71 12.14 -21.80 -14.45
CA GLY A 71 10.88 -22.15 -13.81
C GLY A 71 10.91 -22.01 -12.27
N VAL A 72 11.08 -20.78 -11.77
CA VAL A 72 10.97 -20.47 -10.34
C VAL A 72 9.50 -20.55 -9.90
N THR A 73 9.25 -21.13 -8.71
CA THR A 73 7.95 -21.10 -8.06
C THR A 73 7.85 -19.93 -7.07
N ARG A 74 6.65 -19.59 -6.61
CA ARG A 74 6.45 -18.59 -5.54
C ARG A 74 7.17 -18.98 -4.24
N ALA A 75 7.21 -20.28 -3.90
CA ALA A 75 7.90 -20.77 -2.72
C ALA A 75 9.44 -20.62 -2.86
N ASP A 76 10.00 -20.96 -4.03
CA ASP A 76 11.42 -20.77 -4.30
C ASP A 76 11.78 -19.28 -4.26
N LEU A 77 10.91 -18.41 -4.77
CA LEU A 77 11.13 -16.97 -4.80
C LEU A 77 11.32 -16.36 -3.41
N GLN A 78 10.61 -16.85 -2.39
CA GLN A 78 10.75 -16.38 -1.01
C GLN A 78 12.17 -16.64 -0.45
N GLN A 79 12.89 -17.62 -0.99
CA GLN A 79 14.27 -17.94 -0.60
C GLN A 79 15.30 -17.27 -1.53
N LEU A 80 14.92 -17.05 -2.78
CA LEU A 80 15.81 -16.53 -3.82
C LEU A 80 16.03 -15.02 -3.70
N LEU A 81 14.99 -14.28 -3.34
CA LEU A 81 15.01 -12.82 -3.24
C LEU A 81 14.66 -12.33 -1.83
N PRO A 82 15.36 -11.30 -1.34
CA PRO A 82 14.92 -10.59 -0.14
C PRO A 82 13.56 -9.92 -0.39
N ARG A 83 12.91 -9.46 0.68
CA ARG A 83 11.74 -8.57 0.59
C ARG A 83 12.08 -7.34 -0.25
N GLY A 84 11.05 -6.68 -0.79
CA GLY A 84 11.19 -5.47 -1.61
C GLY A 84 10.51 -5.58 -2.95
N GLY A 85 10.62 -4.54 -3.76
CA GLY A 85 9.88 -4.37 -5.01
C GLY A 85 10.23 -5.41 -6.09
N ALA A 86 11.49 -5.83 -6.18
CA ALA A 86 11.88 -6.87 -7.15
C ALA A 86 11.13 -8.19 -6.88
N ARG A 87 11.08 -8.62 -5.61
CA ARG A 87 10.32 -9.80 -5.20
C ARG A 87 8.82 -9.58 -5.40
N ASN A 88 8.29 -8.40 -5.03
CA ASN A 88 6.88 -8.07 -5.22
C ASN A 88 6.45 -8.18 -6.68
N ALA A 89 7.14 -7.52 -7.60
CA ALA A 89 6.78 -7.55 -9.02
C ALA A 89 6.81 -8.98 -9.60
N LEU A 90 7.81 -9.79 -9.23
CA LEU A 90 7.92 -11.16 -9.72
C LEU A 90 6.92 -12.10 -9.03
N ASP A 91 6.68 -11.97 -7.73
CA ASP A 91 5.68 -12.75 -6.97
C ASP A 91 4.27 -12.54 -7.55
N CYS A 92 3.91 -11.27 -7.78
CA CYS A 92 2.63 -10.94 -8.41
C CYS A 92 2.53 -11.48 -9.84
N ALA A 93 3.61 -11.42 -10.63
CA ALA A 93 3.61 -12.03 -11.96
C ALA A 93 3.43 -13.56 -11.93
N LEU A 94 4.01 -14.23 -10.94
CA LEU A 94 3.82 -15.68 -10.73
C LEU A 94 2.37 -16.00 -10.31
N TRP A 95 1.76 -15.19 -9.44
CA TRP A 95 0.35 -15.37 -9.07
C TRP A 95 -0.59 -15.24 -10.27
N ASP A 96 -0.40 -14.22 -11.12
CA ASP A 96 -1.20 -14.01 -12.34
C ASP A 96 -0.98 -15.16 -13.33
N LEU A 97 0.27 -15.64 -13.50
CA LEU A 97 0.59 -16.80 -14.36
C LEU A 97 -0.06 -18.08 -13.84
N GLU A 98 -0.02 -18.34 -12.53
CA GLU A 98 -0.66 -19.50 -11.92
C GLU A 98 -2.18 -19.45 -12.05
N ALA A 99 -2.79 -18.26 -11.90
CA ALA A 99 -4.21 -18.04 -12.13
C ALA A 99 -4.60 -18.39 -13.57
N SER A 100 -3.81 -17.88 -14.56
CA SER A 100 -4.00 -18.19 -15.98
C SER A 100 -3.89 -19.69 -16.28
N ARG A 101 -2.90 -20.38 -15.71
CA ARG A 101 -2.71 -21.83 -15.88
C ARG A 101 -3.82 -22.66 -15.23
N ALA A 102 -4.30 -22.22 -14.09
CA ALA A 102 -5.36 -22.93 -13.34
C ALA A 102 -6.78 -22.66 -13.88
N GLY A 103 -6.95 -21.65 -14.73
CA GLY A 103 -8.26 -21.17 -15.17
C GLY A 103 -9.13 -20.69 -13.99
N LYS A 104 -8.50 -20.14 -12.96
CA LYS A 104 -9.16 -19.65 -11.72
C LYS A 104 -8.60 -18.29 -11.36
N PRO A 105 -9.44 -17.35 -10.87
CA PRO A 105 -8.94 -16.05 -10.45
C PRO A 105 -7.97 -16.17 -9.26
N ALA A 106 -7.00 -15.24 -9.20
CA ALA A 106 -5.95 -15.26 -8.19
C ALA A 106 -6.50 -15.20 -6.75
N TRP A 107 -7.60 -14.48 -6.52
CA TRP A 107 -8.25 -14.47 -5.21
C TRP A 107 -8.78 -15.85 -4.78
N ALA A 108 -9.28 -16.67 -5.74
CA ALA A 108 -9.71 -18.02 -5.43
C ALA A 108 -8.51 -18.95 -5.14
N LEU A 109 -7.35 -18.74 -5.81
CA LEU A 109 -6.10 -19.43 -5.47
C LEU A 109 -5.56 -18.99 -4.11
N ALA A 110 -5.83 -17.77 -3.68
CA ALA A 110 -5.53 -17.27 -2.34
C ALA A 110 -6.49 -17.78 -1.26
N GLY A 111 -7.46 -18.64 -1.63
CA GLY A 111 -8.39 -19.27 -0.69
C GLY A 111 -9.65 -18.45 -0.38
N LEU A 112 -9.87 -17.32 -1.04
CA LEU A 112 -11.08 -16.54 -0.87
C LEU A 112 -12.27 -17.21 -1.60
N PRO A 113 -13.47 -17.28 -0.99
CA PRO A 113 -14.66 -17.80 -1.65
C PRO A 113 -15.26 -16.81 -2.66
N GLN A 114 -15.02 -15.52 -2.44
CA GLN A 114 -15.45 -14.40 -3.28
C GLN A 114 -14.68 -13.14 -2.88
N VAL A 115 -14.73 -12.12 -3.71
CA VAL A 115 -14.25 -10.76 -3.40
C VAL A 115 -15.42 -9.78 -3.37
N ARG A 116 -15.28 -8.70 -2.60
CA ARG A 116 -16.24 -7.60 -2.50
C ARG A 116 -15.54 -6.26 -2.71
N PRO A 117 -16.26 -5.22 -3.15
CA PRO A 117 -15.72 -3.87 -3.12
C PRO A 117 -15.29 -3.47 -1.70
N LEU A 118 -14.23 -2.70 -1.60
CA LEU A 118 -13.64 -2.29 -0.32
C LEU A 118 -13.73 -0.78 -0.14
N LEU A 119 -14.18 -0.34 1.03
CA LEU A 119 -14.02 1.06 1.43
C LEU A 119 -12.52 1.36 1.46
N THR A 120 -12.08 2.36 0.70
CA THR A 120 -10.67 2.77 0.65
C THR A 120 -10.51 4.24 1.04
N THR A 121 -9.41 4.56 1.68
CA THR A 121 -9.05 5.96 1.93
C THR A 121 -8.65 6.64 0.62
N TRP A 122 -8.87 7.97 0.55
CA TRP A 122 -8.34 8.84 -0.49
C TRP A 122 -7.38 9.81 0.15
N THR A 123 -6.13 9.79 -0.31
CA THR A 123 -5.02 10.46 0.37
C THR A 123 -4.92 11.94 -0.01
N LEU A 124 -4.94 12.81 0.99
CA LEU A 124 -4.58 14.22 0.89
C LEU A 124 -3.11 14.39 1.21
N GLY A 125 -2.34 14.94 0.26
CA GLY A 125 -0.93 15.28 0.49
C GLY A 125 -0.77 16.35 1.56
N ALA A 126 0.45 16.49 2.09
CA ALA A 126 0.78 17.49 3.12
C ALA A 126 0.90 18.92 2.52
N ASP A 127 -0.17 19.37 1.86
CA ASP A 127 -0.31 20.71 1.32
C ASP A 127 -0.72 21.72 2.41
N ASP A 128 -0.88 23.00 2.04
CA ASP A 128 -1.44 23.98 2.96
C ASP A 128 -2.90 23.63 3.32
N PRO A 129 -3.37 24.02 4.53
CA PRO A 129 -4.69 23.65 5.01
C PRO A 129 -5.84 24.02 4.08
N ALA A 130 -5.80 25.19 3.42
CA ALA A 130 -6.87 25.62 2.53
C ALA A 130 -6.91 24.78 1.24
N THR A 131 -5.77 24.39 0.70
CA THR A 131 -5.67 23.47 -0.44
C THR A 131 -6.24 22.10 -0.07
N MET A 132 -5.86 21.52 1.10
CA MET A 132 -6.40 20.25 1.57
C MET A 132 -7.92 20.30 1.74
N GLN A 133 -8.43 21.36 2.34
CA GLN A 133 -9.87 21.60 2.47
C GLN A 133 -10.57 21.62 1.11
N SER A 134 -10.03 22.38 0.15
CA SER A 134 -10.58 22.49 -1.19
C SER A 134 -10.61 21.13 -1.93
N ILE A 135 -9.54 20.35 -1.83
CA ILE A 135 -9.47 19.01 -2.44
C ILE A 135 -10.52 18.08 -1.79
N ALA A 136 -10.64 18.11 -0.46
CA ALA A 136 -11.58 17.28 0.28
C ALA A 136 -13.04 17.53 -0.11
N ILE A 137 -13.41 18.80 -0.34
CA ILE A 137 -14.78 19.20 -0.73
C ILE A 137 -15.06 18.93 -2.20
N ASN A 138 -14.10 19.25 -3.09
CA ASN A 138 -14.37 19.30 -4.53
C ASN A 138 -13.95 18.01 -5.23
N ARG A 139 -12.64 17.70 -5.21
CA ARG A 139 -12.10 16.55 -5.93
C ARG A 139 -12.46 15.23 -5.25
N TYR A 140 -12.47 15.22 -3.90
CA TYR A 140 -12.70 14.04 -3.08
C TYR A 140 -14.12 13.99 -2.50
N ALA A 141 -15.08 14.71 -3.09
CA ALA A 141 -16.48 14.67 -2.70
C ALA A 141 -17.06 13.24 -2.59
N PRO A 142 -16.73 12.28 -3.50
CA PRO A 142 -17.23 10.91 -3.41
C PRO A 142 -16.55 10.06 -2.33
N ALA A 143 -15.42 10.50 -1.75
CA ALA A 143 -14.72 9.74 -0.74
C ALA A 143 -15.58 9.57 0.54
N LYS A 144 -15.50 8.39 1.14
CA LYS A 144 -16.10 8.09 2.46
C LYS A 144 -15.04 7.94 3.55
N ALA A 145 -13.78 7.84 3.16
CA ALA A 145 -12.63 7.79 4.04
C ALA A 145 -11.51 8.65 3.44
N LEU A 146 -10.86 9.46 4.27
CA LEU A 146 -9.73 10.30 3.91
C LEU A 146 -8.52 9.95 4.75
N LYS A 147 -7.34 9.94 4.11
CA LYS A 147 -6.05 9.84 4.79
C LYS A 147 -5.28 11.14 4.61
N LEU A 148 -4.91 11.80 5.69
CA LEU A 148 -4.20 13.07 5.67
C LEU A 148 -2.72 12.84 5.92
N LYS A 149 -1.87 13.28 5.01
CA LYS A 149 -0.42 13.31 5.24
C LYS A 149 -0.08 14.51 6.12
N LEU A 150 0.72 14.25 7.16
CA LEU A 150 1.22 15.27 8.08
C LEU A 150 2.71 15.54 7.79
N SER A 151 3.23 16.63 8.33
CA SER A 151 4.61 17.08 8.09
C SER A 151 5.55 16.95 9.29
N GLY A 152 5.00 16.67 10.48
CA GLY A 152 5.73 16.67 11.75
C GLY A 152 5.75 18.03 12.44
N GLU A 153 5.08 19.05 11.88
CA GLU A 153 4.96 20.39 12.45
C GLU A 153 3.58 20.54 13.13
N LEU A 154 3.56 20.52 14.46
CA LEU A 154 2.33 20.43 15.27
C LEU A 154 1.26 21.47 14.87
N ASP A 155 1.64 22.74 14.73
CA ASP A 155 0.68 23.83 14.50
C ASP A 155 -0.05 23.70 13.15
N ILE A 156 0.71 23.49 12.09
CA ILE A 156 0.15 23.34 10.73
C ILE A 156 -0.60 22.02 10.58
N ASP A 157 -0.10 20.93 11.17
CA ASP A 157 -0.75 19.62 11.11
C ASP A 157 -2.07 19.64 11.89
N SER A 158 -2.10 20.33 13.04
CA SER A 158 -3.35 20.55 13.81
C SER A 158 -4.39 21.31 12.98
N GLU A 159 -3.95 22.33 12.23
CA GLU A 159 -4.86 23.10 11.37
C GLU A 159 -5.35 22.27 10.17
N ARG A 160 -4.46 21.47 9.53
CA ARG A 160 -4.84 20.53 8.46
C ARG A 160 -5.98 19.61 8.90
N VAL A 161 -5.83 19.00 10.07
CA VAL A 161 -6.86 18.09 10.62
C VAL A 161 -8.17 18.82 10.86
N ARG A 162 -8.13 20.01 11.52
CA ARG A 162 -9.32 20.79 11.79
C ARG A 162 -10.10 21.18 10.55
N VAL A 163 -9.42 21.79 9.56
CA VAL A 163 -10.11 22.30 8.38
C VAL A 163 -10.70 21.18 7.53
N VAL A 164 -10.03 20.02 7.44
CA VAL A 164 -10.56 18.87 6.72
C VAL A 164 -11.76 18.27 7.46
N ARG A 165 -11.69 18.10 8.80
CA ARG A 165 -12.83 17.60 9.58
C ARG A 165 -14.03 18.55 9.51
N GLN A 166 -13.81 19.88 9.59
CA GLN A 166 -14.89 20.86 9.44
C GLN A 166 -15.54 20.79 8.05
N ALA A 167 -14.74 20.60 7.02
CA ALA A 167 -15.23 20.48 5.64
C ALA A 167 -15.96 19.15 5.36
N ARG A 168 -15.52 18.07 6.01
CA ARG A 168 -16.02 16.70 5.82
C ARG A 168 -16.32 16.05 7.17
N PRO A 169 -17.40 16.46 7.85
CA PRO A 169 -17.83 15.85 9.11
C PRO A 169 -18.37 14.42 8.92
N ASP A 170 -18.64 14.02 7.70
CA ASP A 170 -19.31 12.79 7.28
C ASP A 170 -18.37 11.61 7.02
N VAL A 171 -17.04 11.83 6.93
CA VAL A 171 -16.10 10.80 6.51
C VAL A 171 -15.25 10.24 7.66
N TRP A 172 -14.79 9.01 7.50
CA TRP A 172 -13.72 8.48 8.31
C TRP A 172 -12.40 9.22 8.01
N ILE A 173 -11.62 9.56 9.03
CA ILE A 173 -10.32 10.22 8.86
C ILE A 173 -9.24 9.40 9.58
N GLY A 174 -8.20 9.00 8.81
CA GLY A 174 -6.91 8.60 9.32
C GLY A 174 -5.86 9.67 9.04
N VAL A 175 -4.80 9.72 9.85
CA VAL A 175 -3.64 10.58 9.60
C VAL A 175 -2.39 9.74 9.50
N ASP A 176 -1.48 10.14 8.63
CA ASP A 176 -0.17 9.51 8.45
C ASP A 176 0.93 10.52 8.73
N ALA A 177 1.64 10.27 9.80
CA ALA A 177 2.70 11.13 10.29
C ALA A 177 4.04 10.89 9.58
N ASN A 178 4.18 9.82 8.80
CA ASN A 178 5.39 9.44 8.07
C ASN A 178 6.67 9.62 8.90
N GLN A 179 6.66 9.14 10.15
CA GLN A 179 7.79 9.21 11.07
C GLN A 179 8.15 10.65 11.53
N GLY A 180 7.25 11.62 11.37
CA GLY A 180 7.54 13.05 11.55
C GLY A 180 7.65 13.53 12.99
N TYR A 181 7.22 12.74 13.98
CA TYR A 181 7.13 13.20 15.36
C TYR A 181 8.18 12.60 16.31
N THR A 182 8.41 13.32 17.41
CA THR A 182 9.00 12.78 18.64
C THR A 182 7.89 12.49 19.65
N ILE A 183 8.19 11.76 20.72
CA ILE A 183 7.18 11.38 21.72
C ILE A 183 6.54 12.60 22.38
N ASP A 184 7.32 13.66 22.64
CA ASP A 184 6.82 14.88 23.28
C ASP A 184 5.84 15.65 22.38
N VAL A 185 6.13 15.73 21.07
CA VAL A 185 5.25 16.39 20.09
C VAL A 185 4.02 15.53 19.83
N LEU A 186 4.17 14.21 19.81
CA LEU A 186 3.06 13.28 19.69
C LEU A 186 2.05 13.44 20.83
N ASP A 187 2.52 13.59 22.08
CA ASP A 187 1.65 13.80 23.25
C ASP A 187 0.78 15.06 23.10
N ALA A 188 1.35 16.12 22.51
CA ALA A 188 0.61 17.35 22.22
C ALA A 188 -0.36 17.23 21.02
N LEU A 189 -0.08 16.34 20.06
CA LEU A 189 -0.95 16.11 18.91
C LEU A 189 -2.19 15.28 19.25
N ILE A 190 -2.07 14.30 20.16
CA ILE A 190 -3.16 13.36 20.49
C ILE A 190 -4.47 14.05 20.81
N PRO A 191 -4.54 15.09 21.69
CA PRO A 191 -5.78 15.80 21.96
C PRO A 191 -6.43 16.39 20.71
N VAL A 192 -5.63 16.94 19.79
CA VAL A 192 -6.14 17.49 18.52
C VAL A 192 -6.78 16.41 17.66
N LEU A 193 -6.15 15.23 17.57
CA LEU A 193 -6.69 14.10 16.81
C LEU A 193 -8.02 13.62 17.40
N MET A 194 -8.10 13.53 18.75
CA MET A 194 -9.31 13.11 19.44
C MET A 194 -10.45 14.13 19.29
N ASP A 195 -10.17 15.42 19.44
CA ASP A 195 -11.16 16.50 19.30
C ASP A 195 -11.73 16.61 17.88
N ASN A 196 -11.03 16.02 16.89
CA ASN A 196 -11.44 16.01 15.50
C ASN A 196 -11.84 14.59 15.00
N ASP A 197 -12.19 13.67 15.90
CA ASP A 197 -12.66 12.32 15.60
C ASP A 197 -11.76 11.57 14.60
N VAL A 198 -10.43 11.71 14.74
CA VAL A 198 -9.48 10.94 13.93
C VAL A 198 -9.48 9.49 14.43
N SER A 199 -9.59 8.56 13.49
CA SER A 199 -9.82 7.14 13.79
C SER A 199 -8.55 6.28 13.72
N LEU A 200 -7.47 6.82 13.17
CA LEU A 200 -6.19 6.10 13.00
C LEU A 200 -5.03 7.08 12.94
N LEU A 201 -3.94 6.75 13.63
CA LEU A 201 -2.65 7.44 13.48
C LEU A 201 -1.61 6.44 12.95
N GLU A 202 -1.12 6.70 11.74
CA GLU A 202 -0.11 5.88 11.10
C GLU A 202 1.29 6.45 11.34
N GLN A 203 2.23 5.58 11.69
CA GLN A 203 3.66 5.76 11.87
C GLN A 203 4.08 7.11 12.49
N PRO A 204 3.74 7.36 13.76
CA PRO A 204 4.07 8.64 14.39
C PRO A 204 5.57 8.86 14.60
N LEU A 205 6.30 7.82 15.02
CA LEU A 205 7.71 7.90 15.37
C LEU A 205 8.60 7.26 14.29
N ARG A 206 9.85 7.69 14.24
CA ARG A 206 10.86 7.09 13.36
C ARG A 206 11.06 5.62 13.66
N ARG A 207 11.21 4.81 12.62
CA ARG A 207 11.64 3.42 12.72
C ARG A 207 12.92 3.31 13.57
N GLY A 208 12.93 2.36 14.50
CA GLY A 208 13.96 2.19 15.53
C GLY A 208 13.67 2.94 16.84
N ARG A 209 12.55 3.71 16.90
CA ARG A 209 12.10 4.42 18.11
C ARG A 209 10.77 3.86 18.65
N GLU A 210 10.35 2.69 18.19
CA GLU A 210 9.09 2.05 18.59
C GLU A 210 9.00 1.84 20.10
N ALA A 211 10.13 1.57 20.74
CA ALA A 211 10.20 1.38 22.19
C ALA A 211 9.76 2.61 23.00
N ASP A 212 9.81 3.81 22.42
CA ASP A 212 9.33 5.05 23.08
C ASP A 212 7.80 5.05 23.26
N LEU A 213 7.07 4.21 22.50
CA LEU A 213 5.63 4.01 22.66
C LEU A 213 5.28 3.11 23.85
N LYS A 214 6.25 2.50 24.52
CA LYS A 214 5.98 1.63 25.66
C LYS A 214 5.39 2.42 26.83
N GLY A 215 4.13 2.10 27.15
CA GLY A 215 3.39 2.80 28.21
C GLY A 215 2.81 4.15 27.79
N PHE A 216 3.00 4.57 26.54
CA PHE A 216 2.32 5.73 25.96
C PHE A 216 0.83 5.45 25.81
N ALA A 217 -0.03 6.41 26.21
CA ALA A 217 -1.47 6.28 26.08
C ALA A 217 -1.89 6.41 24.61
N ARG A 218 -2.55 5.38 24.07
CA ARG A 218 -3.06 5.37 22.70
C ARG A 218 -4.60 5.37 22.72
N PRO A 219 -5.24 6.55 22.80
CA PRO A 219 -6.71 6.63 22.82
C PRO A 219 -7.36 6.35 21.47
N LEU A 220 -6.56 6.32 20.39
CA LEU A 220 -6.94 5.87 19.06
C LEU A 220 -5.92 4.83 18.57
N PRO A 221 -6.29 3.95 17.60
CA PRO A 221 -5.37 2.95 17.07
C PRO A 221 -4.14 3.56 16.37
N PHE A 222 -2.95 3.00 16.66
CA PHE A 222 -1.70 3.32 15.99
C PHE A 222 -1.36 2.24 14.98
N ALA A 223 -1.07 2.63 13.72
CA ALA A 223 -0.65 1.73 12.66
C ALA A 223 0.87 1.82 12.44
N ALA A 224 1.53 0.64 12.37
CA ALA A 224 2.91 0.53 11.94
C ALA A 224 2.99 0.44 10.42
N ASP A 225 3.69 1.36 9.78
CA ASP A 225 4.02 1.34 8.33
C ASP A 225 5.52 1.07 8.14
N GLU A 226 6.37 2.06 8.32
CA GLU A 226 7.81 1.91 8.16
C GLU A 226 8.44 0.96 9.19
N SER A 227 7.82 0.79 10.34
CA SER A 227 8.27 -0.11 11.41
C SER A 227 8.01 -1.58 11.11
N VAL A 228 7.20 -1.92 10.09
CA VAL A 228 6.93 -3.30 9.67
C VAL A 228 7.17 -3.47 8.17
N GLN A 229 8.06 -4.34 7.80
CA GLN A 229 8.39 -4.57 6.39
C GLN A 229 8.11 -6.01 5.94
N ASP A 230 8.11 -6.99 6.85
CA ASP A 230 7.78 -8.39 6.57
C ASP A 230 7.20 -9.10 7.81
N VAL A 231 6.85 -10.37 7.64
CA VAL A 231 6.23 -11.20 8.69
C VAL A 231 7.11 -11.34 9.93
N SER A 232 8.44 -11.31 9.80
CA SER A 232 9.37 -11.52 10.90
C SER A 232 9.38 -10.38 11.91
N GLU A 233 9.02 -9.17 11.48
CA GLU A 233 9.05 -7.96 12.31
C GLU A 233 7.77 -7.76 13.13
N ILE A 234 6.66 -8.40 12.77
CA ILE A 234 5.34 -8.17 13.40
C ILE A 234 5.37 -8.45 14.91
N GLY A 235 6.02 -9.54 15.33
CA GLY A 235 6.05 -9.93 16.75
C GLY A 235 6.70 -8.91 17.68
N ALA A 236 7.65 -8.12 17.18
CA ALA A 236 8.32 -7.08 17.96
C ALA A 236 7.45 -5.83 18.18
N LEU A 237 6.34 -5.70 17.45
CA LEU A 237 5.45 -4.55 17.51
C LEU A 237 4.22 -4.79 18.42
N GLU A 238 4.05 -6.00 18.93
CA GLU A 238 2.97 -6.34 19.85
C GLU A 238 2.99 -5.43 21.08
N GLY A 239 1.84 -4.83 21.40
CA GLY A 239 1.69 -3.89 22.50
C GLY A 239 2.25 -2.47 22.24
N LEU A 240 2.96 -2.23 21.14
CA LEU A 240 3.44 -0.93 20.70
C LEU A 240 2.54 -0.31 19.62
N PHE A 241 2.00 -1.14 18.74
CA PHE A 241 1.04 -0.76 17.70
C PHE A 241 -0.20 -1.63 17.78
N ASP A 242 -1.31 -1.11 17.27
CA ASP A 242 -2.60 -1.79 17.26
C ASP A 242 -2.91 -2.37 15.87
N VAL A 243 -2.33 -1.78 14.82
CA VAL A 243 -2.57 -2.09 13.41
C VAL A 243 -1.24 -2.31 12.69
N ILE A 244 -1.18 -3.30 11.80
CA ILE A 244 -0.05 -3.53 10.88
C ILE A 244 -0.47 -3.07 9.48
N ASN A 245 0.27 -2.13 8.89
CA ASN A 245 0.05 -1.70 7.51
C ASN A 245 0.93 -2.51 6.55
N ILE A 246 0.30 -3.40 5.79
CA ILE A 246 0.93 -4.24 4.78
C ILE A 246 1.01 -3.46 3.47
N LYS A 247 2.23 -3.30 2.92
CA LYS A 247 2.46 -2.80 1.57
C LYS A 247 3.27 -3.83 0.81
N LEU A 248 2.79 -4.28 -0.33
CA LEU A 248 3.42 -5.36 -1.09
C LEU A 248 4.82 -5.00 -1.56
N ASP A 249 5.07 -3.73 -1.88
CA ASP A 249 6.41 -3.23 -2.21
C ASP A 249 7.42 -3.38 -1.07
N LYS A 250 6.98 -3.24 0.19
CA LYS A 250 7.85 -3.50 1.35
C LYS A 250 8.04 -4.98 1.59
N SER A 251 6.93 -5.71 1.63
CA SER A 251 6.91 -7.11 2.06
C SER A 251 7.45 -8.07 1.00
N GLY A 252 7.41 -7.68 -0.28
CA GLY A 252 7.88 -8.52 -1.38
C GLY A 252 6.81 -9.42 -1.97
N GLY A 253 5.57 -8.94 -2.03
CA GLY A 253 4.50 -9.52 -2.83
C GLY A 253 3.31 -10.05 -2.07
N LEU A 254 2.35 -10.60 -2.84
CA LEU A 254 1.09 -11.12 -2.34
C LEU A 254 1.29 -12.32 -1.39
N THR A 255 2.26 -13.19 -1.71
CA THR A 255 2.57 -14.38 -0.88
C THR A 255 2.93 -13.97 0.55
N GLU A 256 3.85 -13.04 0.71
CA GLU A 256 4.26 -12.51 2.01
C GLU A 256 3.14 -11.70 2.68
N GLY A 257 2.43 -10.88 1.88
CA GLY A 257 1.31 -10.07 2.39
C GLY A 257 0.23 -10.92 3.07
N LEU A 258 -0.15 -12.06 2.49
CA LEU A 258 -1.09 -13.01 3.10
C LEU A 258 -0.53 -13.63 4.38
N ALA A 259 0.75 -14.01 4.40
CA ALA A 259 1.39 -14.52 5.62
C ALA A 259 1.45 -13.48 6.74
N MET A 260 1.64 -12.19 6.39
CA MET A 260 1.59 -11.09 7.37
C MET A 260 0.19 -10.91 7.96
N VAL A 261 -0.88 -11.05 7.16
CA VAL A 261 -2.28 -11.06 7.67
C VAL A 261 -2.45 -12.13 8.74
N ASP A 262 -2.09 -13.37 8.43
CA ASP A 262 -2.24 -14.51 9.34
C ASP A 262 -1.45 -14.30 10.64
N LYS A 263 -0.22 -13.79 10.53
CA LYS A 263 0.63 -13.50 11.69
C LYS A 263 0.04 -12.40 12.57
N ALA A 264 -0.40 -11.28 11.99
CA ALA A 264 -0.99 -10.17 12.72
C ALA A 264 -2.26 -10.61 13.46
N ARG A 265 -3.15 -11.36 12.79
CA ARG A 265 -4.38 -11.91 13.39
C ARG A 265 -4.10 -12.88 14.54
N THR A 266 -3.06 -13.71 14.41
CA THR A 266 -2.63 -14.62 15.50
C THR A 266 -2.22 -13.86 16.76
N LEU A 267 -1.68 -12.64 16.62
CA LEU A 267 -1.30 -11.75 17.72
C LEU A 267 -2.43 -10.80 18.16
N GLY A 268 -3.63 -10.95 17.61
CA GLY A 268 -4.78 -10.11 17.94
C GLY A 268 -4.69 -8.67 17.41
N MET A 269 -3.78 -8.40 16.46
CA MET A 269 -3.61 -7.09 15.84
C MET A 269 -4.61 -6.89 14.69
N GLN A 270 -5.00 -5.65 14.48
CA GLN A 270 -5.73 -5.23 13.29
C GLN A 270 -4.77 -5.18 12.08
N VAL A 271 -5.36 -5.26 10.89
CA VAL A 271 -4.61 -5.27 9.63
C VAL A 271 -5.09 -4.14 8.73
N MET A 272 -4.15 -3.41 8.20
CA MET A 272 -4.33 -2.44 7.14
C MET A 272 -3.55 -2.91 5.92
N VAL A 273 -4.08 -2.67 4.72
CA VAL A 273 -3.30 -2.73 3.49
C VAL A 273 -3.16 -1.33 2.95
N GLY A 274 -1.92 -0.97 2.61
CA GLY A 274 -1.60 0.27 1.93
C GLY A 274 -0.91 0.01 0.59
N ASN A 275 -0.59 1.09 -0.09
CA ASN A 275 0.13 1.03 -1.35
C ASN A 275 1.29 2.03 -1.39
N MET A 276 2.23 1.78 -2.28
CA MET A 276 3.10 2.78 -2.85
C MET A 276 2.42 3.35 -4.11
N MET A 277 2.99 4.36 -4.75
CA MET A 277 2.45 4.84 -6.02
C MET A 277 2.54 3.73 -7.07
N GLY A 278 1.42 3.46 -7.75
CA GLY A 278 1.37 2.39 -8.75
C GLY A 278 0.06 2.41 -9.52
N SER A 279 0.02 1.64 -10.59
CA SER A 279 -1.17 1.46 -11.42
C SER A 279 -2.12 0.42 -10.83
N SER A 280 -3.23 0.18 -11.52
CA SER A 280 -4.17 -0.88 -11.19
C SER A 280 -3.53 -2.27 -11.07
N TRP A 281 -2.38 -2.52 -11.70
CA TRP A 281 -1.67 -3.80 -11.58
C TRP A 281 -0.96 -3.96 -10.23
N ALA A 282 -0.58 -2.87 -9.59
CA ALA A 282 -0.09 -2.90 -8.21
C ALA A 282 -1.26 -2.99 -7.20
N MET A 283 -2.40 -2.36 -7.52
CA MET A 283 -3.57 -2.37 -6.63
C MET A 283 -4.28 -3.72 -6.59
N ALA A 284 -4.38 -4.44 -7.71
CA ALA A 284 -5.16 -5.67 -7.79
C ALA A 284 -4.67 -6.80 -6.84
N PRO A 285 -3.37 -7.13 -6.73
CA PRO A 285 -2.91 -8.07 -5.73
C PRO A 285 -3.09 -7.55 -4.30
N ALA A 286 -2.88 -6.25 -4.04
CA ALA A 286 -3.14 -5.64 -2.74
C ALA A 286 -4.63 -5.65 -2.36
N PHE A 287 -5.55 -5.58 -3.33
CA PHE A 287 -6.99 -5.73 -3.13
C PHE A 287 -7.36 -7.12 -2.60
N ILE A 288 -6.62 -8.16 -2.97
CA ILE A 288 -6.80 -9.52 -2.40
C ILE A 288 -6.43 -9.52 -0.91
N VAL A 289 -5.30 -8.90 -0.54
CA VAL A 289 -4.94 -8.72 0.89
C VAL A 289 -6.01 -7.90 1.61
N GLY A 290 -6.53 -6.86 0.96
CA GLY A 290 -7.57 -5.98 1.48
C GLY A 290 -8.86 -6.69 1.89
N GLN A 291 -9.17 -7.87 1.30
CA GLN A 291 -10.33 -8.68 1.69
C GLN A 291 -10.25 -9.17 3.15
N HIS A 292 -9.05 -9.18 3.73
CA HIS A 292 -8.77 -9.59 5.11
C HIS A 292 -8.52 -8.42 6.06
N CYS A 293 -8.53 -7.16 5.56
CA CYS A 293 -8.12 -5.99 6.30
C CYS A 293 -9.28 -5.24 6.96
N ASP A 294 -8.98 -4.56 8.07
CA ASP A 294 -9.89 -3.64 8.77
C ASP A 294 -9.83 -2.24 8.14
N VAL A 295 -8.68 -1.85 7.60
CA VAL A 295 -8.45 -0.57 6.92
C VAL A 295 -7.82 -0.83 5.55
N VAL A 296 -8.30 -0.12 4.53
CA VAL A 296 -7.79 -0.23 3.16
C VAL A 296 -7.41 1.15 2.64
N ASP A 297 -6.20 1.24 2.08
CA ASP A 297 -5.59 2.45 1.53
C ASP A 297 -4.99 2.11 0.16
N LEU A 298 -5.88 1.96 -0.84
CA LEU A 298 -5.56 1.52 -2.20
C LEU A 298 -6.02 2.56 -3.23
N ASP A 299 -5.48 3.76 -3.14
CA ASP A 299 -5.88 4.91 -3.94
C ASP A 299 -4.82 5.35 -4.98
N GLY A 300 -3.75 4.57 -5.17
CA GLY A 300 -2.65 4.89 -6.08
C GLY A 300 -3.08 5.39 -7.46
N PRO A 301 -3.99 4.72 -8.19
CA PRO A 301 -4.48 5.19 -9.49
C PRO A 301 -5.19 6.54 -9.49
N LEU A 302 -5.75 7.00 -8.37
CA LEU A 302 -6.44 8.30 -8.30
C LEU A 302 -5.52 9.50 -8.49
N VAL A 303 -4.23 9.33 -8.31
CA VAL A 303 -3.23 10.38 -8.51
C VAL A 303 -2.54 10.30 -9.88
N LEU A 304 -2.82 9.27 -10.68
CA LEU A 304 -2.26 9.08 -12.01
C LEU A 304 -3.10 9.82 -13.07
N ALA A 305 -2.42 10.35 -14.08
CA ALA A 305 -3.05 10.95 -15.25
C ALA A 305 -3.62 9.89 -16.21
N GLU A 306 -3.02 8.70 -16.22
CA GLU A 306 -3.42 7.55 -17.03
C GLU A 306 -3.14 6.27 -16.24
N ASP A 307 -4.04 5.30 -16.32
CA ASP A 307 -3.93 4.00 -15.66
C ASP A 307 -3.92 2.86 -16.69
N ARG A 308 -3.69 1.63 -16.22
CA ARG A 308 -3.83 0.42 -17.04
C ARG A 308 -5.29 0.20 -17.44
N VAL A 309 -5.50 -0.39 -18.62
CA VAL A 309 -6.83 -0.73 -19.13
C VAL A 309 -6.87 -2.23 -19.43
N PRO A 310 -7.78 -3.00 -18.80
CA PRO A 310 -8.73 -2.58 -17.76
C PRO A 310 -8.05 -2.21 -16.44
N GLY A 311 -8.69 -1.36 -15.64
CA GLY A 311 -8.19 -0.87 -14.36
C GLY A 311 -9.19 -1.03 -13.22
N VAL A 312 -8.74 -0.84 -11.99
CA VAL A 312 -9.61 -0.73 -10.81
C VAL A 312 -10.53 0.49 -10.96
N ARG A 313 -11.70 0.43 -10.37
CA ARG A 313 -12.68 1.53 -10.41
C ARG A 313 -12.95 2.03 -9.00
N TYR A 314 -13.13 3.34 -8.88
CA TYR A 314 -13.49 3.99 -7.63
C TYR A 314 -14.89 4.57 -7.75
N ASP A 315 -15.81 4.14 -6.89
CA ASP A 315 -17.19 4.57 -6.88
C ASP A 315 -17.72 4.61 -5.44
N ASP A 316 -18.35 5.71 -5.06
CA ASP A 316 -18.91 5.97 -3.73
C ASP A 316 -17.96 5.62 -2.56
N GLY A 317 -16.68 5.98 -2.68
CA GLY A 317 -15.63 5.71 -1.69
C GLY A 317 -15.09 4.26 -1.70
N LEU A 318 -15.61 3.40 -2.57
CA LEU A 318 -15.21 2.01 -2.69
C LEU A 318 -14.21 1.84 -3.85
N VAL A 319 -13.23 0.95 -3.65
CA VAL A 319 -12.41 0.40 -4.74
C VAL A 319 -13.01 -0.93 -5.20
N HIS A 320 -13.17 -1.07 -6.51
CA HIS A 320 -13.63 -2.27 -7.19
C HIS A 320 -12.50 -2.82 -8.05
N CYS A 321 -12.25 -4.12 -7.99
CA CYS A 321 -11.29 -4.79 -8.82
C CYS A 321 -11.94 -6.01 -9.48
N ASP A 322 -12.23 -5.88 -10.76
CA ASP A 322 -12.79 -6.97 -11.56
C ASP A 322 -11.68 -7.94 -11.98
N ASP A 323 -12.01 -9.22 -12.18
CA ASP A 323 -11.05 -10.25 -12.57
C ASP A 323 -10.28 -9.91 -13.87
N SER A 324 -10.83 -9.08 -14.74
CA SER A 324 -10.19 -8.63 -15.97
C SER A 324 -8.96 -7.73 -15.77
N VAL A 325 -8.81 -7.13 -14.57
CA VAL A 325 -7.69 -6.22 -14.28
C VAL A 325 -6.38 -7.00 -14.17
N TRP A 326 -6.40 -8.06 -13.36
CA TRP A 326 -5.24 -8.89 -13.06
C TRP A 326 -5.69 -10.21 -12.42
N GLY A 327 -4.89 -11.28 -12.54
CA GLY A 327 -5.20 -12.57 -11.92
C GLY A 327 -6.46 -13.23 -12.48
N THR A 328 -6.71 -13.08 -13.78
CA THR A 328 -8.03 -13.38 -14.38
C THR A 328 -8.37 -14.87 -14.43
N GLY A 329 -7.39 -15.75 -14.44
CA GLY A 329 -7.60 -17.17 -14.73
C GLY A 329 -8.09 -17.46 -16.15
N VAL A 330 -8.15 -16.47 -17.04
CA VAL A 330 -8.56 -16.62 -18.46
C VAL A 330 -7.34 -16.44 -19.36
N GLN A 331 -7.21 -17.27 -20.38
CA GLN A 331 -6.21 -17.06 -21.44
C GLN A 331 -6.50 -15.74 -22.15
N ALA A 332 -5.45 -14.91 -22.33
CA ALA A 332 -5.54 -13.66 -23.06
C ALA A 332 -5.73 -13.89 -24.57
#